data_1a2fec777c9396d854e55367ab5bb934
#
_entry.id   1a2fec777c9396d854e55367ab5bb934
#
_cell.length_a   1.000
_cell.length_b   1.000
_cell.length_c   1.000
_cell.angle_alpha   90.00
_cell.angle_beta   90.00
_cell.angle_gamma   90.00
#
_symmetry.space_group_name_H-M   'P 1'
#
loop_
_entity.id
_entity.type
_entity.pdbx_description
1 polymer ?
#
loop_
_entity_poly.entity_id
_entity_poly.type
_entity_poly.pdbx_seq_one_letter_code
_entity_poly.pdbx_strand_id
1 'polypeptide(L)'
;MHRLFLLRAYGDFVILLQALMQSPQKNKYTIIASKHLQPLYEELALVIGFTSIQIQFIDFGITNTQLSLFTNKHILSLNTIKELKQIKNFVKQNPNTEGTDYIEQDKRIGLFNAITGLSFNSIISTEPVYISYAKFFDNQDIKKEISKEENKLDNIKENKENETLNNNKLNSKKILLFPDTRQAKKNIPSSLISKLENEIAAKGYTLEIAYFKEAPISTTSNNSSSKTKQVVYSNFKTLIQYIQEAELILGADSLPIHLAYLLKKPHYILYPNGYPQLFMTPYAQINNRFGTFDHYNFSFL
;
A
#
# COMPACT_ATOMS: atom_id res chain seq x y z
N MET A 1 15.58 8.81 -21.72
CA MET A 1 15.23 8.32 -20.35
C MET A 1 13.73 8.09 -20.27
N HIS A 2 13.25 6.98 -19.70
CA HIS A 2 11.82 6.72 -19.55
C HIS A 2 11.21 7.56 -18.42
N ARG A 3 9.94 7.98 -18.56
CA ARG A 3 9.22 8.68 -17.49
C ARG A 3 8.07 7.83 -16.96
N LEU A 4 7.94 7.80 -15.63
CA LEU A 4 6.86 7.10 -14.92
C LEU A 4 5.95 8.14 -14.26
N PHE A 5 4.73 8.25 -14.75
CA PHE A 5 3.73 9.17 -14.21
C PHE A 5 2.96 8.51 -13.08
N LEU A 6 3.10 9.02 -11.86
CA LEU A 6 2.42 8.58 -10.64
C LEU A 6 1.33 9.58 -10.27
N LEU A 7 0.10 9.25 -10.63
CA LEU A 7 -1.06 10.14 -10.52
C LEU A 7 -2.14 9.59 -9.58
N ARG A 8 -1.87 8.43 -8.94
CA ARG A 8 -2.86 7.68 -8.17
C ARG A 8 -2.69 7.86 -6.65
N ALA A 9 -3.23 6.91 -5.91
CA ALA A 9 -3.27 6.95 -4.47
C ALA A 9 -1.91 6.67 -3.82
N TYR A 10 -1.76 7.08 -2.57
CA TYR A 10 -0.56 6.88 -1.77
C TYR A 10 -0.10 5.41 -1.71
N GLY A 11 -1.03 4.45 -1.63
CA GLY A 11 -0.70 3.02 -1.61
C GLY A 11 -0.02 2.57 -2.91
N ASP A 12 -0.59 2.93 -4.05
CA ASP A 12 -0.02 2.64 -5.38
C ASP A 12 1.37 3.27 -5.53
N PHE A 13 1.54 4.50 -5.01
CA PHE A 13 2.83 5.19 -4.99
C PHE A 13 3.89 4.40 -4.21
N VAL A 14 3.55 3.93 -3.01
CA VAL A 14 4.46 3.14 -2.17
C VAL A 14 4.87 1.83 -2.85
N ILE A 15 3.92 1.13 -3.46
CA ILE A 15 4.18 -0.14 -4.16
C ILE A 15 5.15 0.07 -5.33
N LEU A 16 4.89 1.08 -6.15
CA LEU A 16 5.72 1.37 -7.32
C LEU A 16 7.11 1.87 -6.90
N LEU A 17 7.18 2.74 -5.90
CA LEU A 17 8.43 3.25 -5.36
C LEU A 17 9.30 2.10 -4.83
N GLN A 18 8.72 1.15 -4.09
CA GLN A 18 9.42 -0.03 -3.61
C GLN A 18 9.94 -0.91 -4.76
N ALA A 19 9.12 -1.17 -5.76
CA ALA A 19 9.51 -1.96 -6.91
C ALA A 19 10.65 -1.30 -7.70
N LEU A 20 10.60 0.02 -7.87
CA LEU A 20 11.65 0.77 -8.55
C LEU A 20 12.96 0.79 -7.75
N MET A 21 12.91 0.96 -6.42
CA MET A 21 14.09 0.93 -5.57
C MET A 21 14.88 -0.38 -5.68
N GLN A 22 14.18 -1.48 -5.80
CA GLN A 22 14.74 -2.82 -5.92
C GLN A 22 15.16 -3.16 -7.36
N SER A 23 14.84 -2.29 -8.33
CA SER A 23 15.16 -2.51 -9.74
C SER A 23 16.63 -2.23 -10.04
N PRO A 24 17.32 -3.12 -10.77
CA PRO A 24 18.65 -2.86 -11.30
C PRO A 24 18.63 -1.74 -12.38
N GLN A 25 17.45 -1.45 -12.91
CA GLN A 25 17.27 -0.48 -14.00
C GLN A 25 16.72 0.87 -13.50
N LYS A 26 16.68 1.12 -12.17
CA LYS A 26 16.09 2.34 -11.59
C LYS A 26 16.58 3.66 -12.21
N ASN A 27 17.84 3.71 -12.61
CA ASN A 27 18.46 4.89 -13.23
C ASN A 27 17.97 5.18 -14.65
N LYS A 28 17.22 4.27 -15.29
CA LYS A 28 16.61 4.51 -16.61
C LYS A 28 15.31 5.28 -16.54
N TYR A 29 14.77 5.50 -15.32
CA TYR A 29 13.47 6.10 -15.09
C TYR A 29 13.58 7.41 -14.33
N THR A 30 12.79 8.40 -14.77
CA THR A 30 12.45 9.60 -14.00
C THR A 30 10.99 9.50 -13.57
N ILE A 31 10.72 9.67 -12.29
CA ILE A 31 9.36 9.70 -11.78
C ILE A 31 8.78 11.10 -11.96
N ILE A 32 7.63 11.21 -12.57
CA ILE A 32 6.81 12.42 -12.64
C ILE A 32 5.60 12.19 -11.72
N ALA A 33 5.69 12.65 -10.49
CA ALA A 33 4.68 12.40 -9.48
C ALA A 33 3.75 13.62 -9.32
N SER A 34 2.49 13.36 -9.01
CA SER A 34 1.57 14.43 -8.61
C SER A 34 1.98 15.00 -7.25
N LYS A 35 1.91 16.32 -7.12
CA LYS A 35 2.37 17.09 -5.93
C LYS A 35 1.75 16.61 -4.62
N HIS A 36 0.53 16.09 -4.63
CA HIS A 36 -0.10 15.55 -3.41
C HIS A 36 0.67 14.36 -2.78
N LEU A 37 1.53 13.67 -3.56
CA LEU A 37 2.35 12.55 -3.09
C LEU A 37 3.64 12.99 -2.41
N GLN A 38 4.05 14.26 -2.61
CA GLN A 38 5.31 14.82 -2.11
C GLN A 38 5.46 14.68 -0.59
N PRO A 39 4.46 15.01 0.26
CA PRO A 39 4.61 14.90 1.71
C PRO A 39 4.91 13.48 2.20
N LEU A 40 4.34 12.46 1.55
CA LEU A 40 4.66 11.07 1.87
C LEU A 40 6.09 10.71 1.46
N TYR A 41 6.50 11.15 0.27
CA TYR A 41 7.86 10.89 -0.22
C TYR A 41 8.92 11.51 0.69
N GLU A 42 8.74 12.76 1.11
CA GLU A 42 9.67 13.46 1.99
C GLU A 42 9.88 12.72 3.32
N GLU A 43 8.81 12.26 3.96
CA GLU A 43 8.90 11.47 5.19
C GLU A 43 9.56 10.10 4.96
N LEU A 44 9.25 9.44 3.86
CA LEU A 44 9.90 8.17 3.52
C LEU A 44 11.38 8.34 3.19
N ALA A 45 11.77 9.44 2.54
CA ALA A 45 13.16 9.74 2.22
C ALA A 45 14.02 9.88 3.47
N LEU A 46 13.48 10.46 4.55
CA LEU A 46 14.17 10.57 5.84
C LEU A 46 14.43 9.22 6.50
N VAL A 47 13.53 8.24 6.29
CA VAL A 47 13.59 6.94 6.95
C VAL A 47 14.37 5.90 6.15
N ILE A 48 14.23 5.93 4.82
CA ILE A 48 14.75 4.84 3.93
C ILE A 48 15.99 5.31 3.16
N GLY A 49 16.14 6.61 2.91
CA GLY A 49 17.26 7.16 2.15
C GLY A 49 17.18 6.88 0.65
N PHE A 50 16.28 7.55 -0.08
CA PHE A 50 16.13 7.41 -1.54
C PHE A 50 17.20 8.17 -2.33
N THR A 51 18.46 7.81 -2.22
CA THR A 51 19.56 8.60 -2.80
C THR A 51 19.72 8.46 -4.33
N SER A 52 19.00 7.56 -4.99
CA SER A 52 19.24 7.24 -6.41
C SER A 52 18.01 7.31 -7.31
N ILE A 53 16.86 7.75 -6.81
CA ILE A 53 15.64 7.86 -7.62
C ILE A 53 15.45 9.30 -8.04
N GLN A 54 15.40 9.55 -9.37
CA GLN A 54 15.05 10.85 -9.91
C GLN A 54 13.54 11.04 -9.85
N ILE A 55 13.06 11.98 -9.04
CA ILE A 55 11.64 12.29 -8.91
C ILE A 55 11.38 13.77 -9.05
N GLN A 56 10.34 14.13 -9.79
CA GLN A 56 9.84 15.48 -9.94
C GLN A 56 8.36 15.53 -9.54
N PHE A 57 8.02 16.45 -8.64
CA PHE A 57 6.64 16.66 -8.21
C PHE A 57 6.00 17.79 -8.99
N ILE A 58 4.88 17.50 -9.65
CA ILE A 58 4.17 18.46 -10.51
C ILE A 58 2.75 18.65 -9.97
N ASP A 59 2.33 19.91 -9.91
CA ASP A 59 0.94 20.22 -9.58
C ASP A 59 0.04 20.06 -10.80
N PHE A 60 -0.61 18.92 -10.90
CA PHE A 60 -1.61 18.65 -11.93
C PHE A 60 -3.02 19.06 -11.50
N GLY A 61 -3.18 19.76 -10.36
CA GLY A 61 -4.48 20.11 -9.79
C GLY A 61 -5.26 18.93 -9.24
N ILE A 62 -4.58 17.80 -8.98
CA ILE A 62 -5.19 16.60 -8.40
C ILE A 62 -5.36 16.84 -6.90
N THR A 63 -6.60 16.97 -6.44
CA THR A 63 -6.92 17.34 -5.06
C THR A 63 -7.32 16.16 -4.19
N ASN A 64 -7.75 15.06 -4.78
CA ASN A 64 -8.34 13.92 -4.08
C ASN A 64 -7.49 12.65 -4.15
N THR A 65 -6.19 12.72 -3.91
CA THR A 65 -5.32 11.53 -3.86
C THR A 65 -5.34 10.63 -5.09
N GLN A 66 -5.99 11.07 -6.18
CA GLN A 66 -6.09 10.30 -7.42
C GLN A 66 -6.60 11.19 -8.56
N LEU A 67 -6.17 10.93 -9.80
CA LEU A 67 -6.70 11.59 -11.00
C LEU A 67 -8.21 11.33 -11.10
N SER A 68 -9.00 12.39 -11.30
CA SER A 68 -10.47 12.32 -11.32
C SER A 68 -11.01 11.37 -12.39
N LEU A 69 -10.33 11.25 -13.53
CA LEU A 69 -10.67 10.29 -14.58
C LEU A 69 -10.73 8.84 -14.05
N PHE A 70 -9.87 8.50 -13.10
CA PHE A 70 -9.76 7.15 -12.57
C PHE A 70 -10.71 6.87 -11.40
N THR A 71 -11.22 7.91 -10.75
CA THR A 71 -12.11 7.80 -9.59
C THR A 71 -13.56 8.04 -9.88
N ASN A 72 -13.87 8.95 -10.81
CA ASN A 72 -15.23 9.40 -11.04
C ASN A 72 -15.98 8.54 -12.06
N LYS A 73 -17.26 8.30 -11.81
CA LYS A 73 -18.18 7.74 -12.80
C LYS A 73 -18.47 8.75 -13.94
N HIS A 74 -18.39 10.06 -13.65
CA HIS A 74 -18.61 11.13 -14.60
C HIS A 74 -17.28 11.57 -15.25
N ILE A 75 -16.98 11.03 -16.39
CA ILE A 75 -15.72 11.21 -17.13
C ILE A 75 -15.46 12.66 -17.53
N LEU A 76 -16.49 13.45 -17.73
CA LEU A 76 -16.41 14.83 -18.20
C LEU A 76 -16.66 15.88 -17.11
N SER A 77 -16.27 15.60 -15.87
CA SER A 77 -16.30 16.63 -14.84
C SER A 77 -15.32 17.77 -15.14
N LEU A 78 -15.62 19.00 -14.69
CA LEU A 78 -14.70 20.14 -14.87
C LEU A 78 -13.32 19.86 -14.25
N ASN A 79 -13.26 19.16 -13.14
CA ASN A 79 -12.01 18.78 -12.50
C ASN A 79 -11.22 17.82 -13.39
N THR A 80 -11.86 16.80 -13.95
CA THR A 80 -11.22 15.86 -14.90
C THR A 80 -10.61 16.60 -16.07
N ILE A 81 -11.37 17.51 -16.71
CA ILE A 81 -10.91 18.29 -17.86
C ILE A 81 -9.70 19.15 -17.47
N LYS A 82 -9.73 19.80 -16.31
CA LYS A 82 -8.63 20.63 -15.81
C LYS A 82 -7.36 19.82 -15.58
N GLU A 83 -7.47 18.69 -14.89
CA GLU A 83 -6.35 17.80 -14.60
C GLU A 83 -5.72 17.25 -15.90
N LEU A 84 -6.54 16.74 -16.83
CA LEU A 84 -6.07 16.23 -18.12
C LEU A 84 -5.39 17.31 -18.96
N LYS A 85 -5.91 18.55 -18.95
CA LYS A 85 -5.29 19.69 -19.64
C LYS A 85 -3.93 20.03 -19.06
N GLN A 86 -3.76 19.99 -17.74
CA GLN A 86 -2.48 20.25 -17.09
C GLN A 86 -1.45 19.17 -17.42
N ILE A 87 -1.82 17.89 -17.38
CA ILE A 87 -0.92 16.79 -17.77
C ILE A 87 -0.52 16.93 -19.24
N LYS A 88 -1.49 17.20 -20.13
CA LYS A 88 -1.22 17.41 -21.56
C LYS A 88 -0.28 18.58 -21.81
N ASN A 89 -0.47 19.69 -21.12
CA ASN A 89 0.40 20.86 -21.24
C ASN A 89 1.82 20.55 -20.76
N PHE A 90 1.96 19.88 -19.62
CA PHE A 90 3.27 19.46 -19.11
C PHE A 90 4.02 18.57 -20.11
N VAL A 91 3.37 17.55 -20.67
CA VAL A 91 4.00 16.65 -21.65
C VAL A 91 4.40 17.38 -22.92
N LYS A 92 3.55 18.31 -23.42
CA LYS A 92 3.87 19.11 -24.60
C LYS A 92 5.02 20.09 -24.40
N GLN A 93 5.13 20.68 -23.20
CA GLN A 93 6.23 21.59 -22.85
C GLN A 93 7.53 20.85 -22.57
N ASN A 94 7.44 19.58 -22.19
CA ASN A 94 8.57 18.72 -21.86
C ASN A 94 8.49 17.42 -22.70
N PRO A 95 8.73 17.49 -24.03
CA PRO A 95 8.64 16.30 -24.89
C PRO A 95 9.71 15.28 -24.50
N ASN A 96 9.32 14.01 -24.45
CA ASN A 96 10.25 12.91 -24.20
C ASN A 96 10.67 12.27 -25.54
N THR A 97 11.67 12.85 -26.19
CA THR A 97 12.12 12.44 -27.54
C THR A 97 12.94 11.15 -27.53
N GLU A 98 13.55 10.80 -26.40
CA GLU A 98 14.49 9.67 -26.29
C GLU A 98 13.97 8.50 -25.44
N GLY A 99 12.75 8.60 -24.96
CA GLY A 99 12.20 7.62 -24.04
C GLY A 99 10.72 7.37 -24.23
N THR A 100 10.16 6.61 -23.32
CA THR A 100 8.75 6.25 -23.32
C THR A 100 8.09 6.79 -22.04
N ASP A 101 6.89 7.31 -22.17
CA ASP A 101 6.07 7.74 -21.07
C ASP A 101 5.18 6.57 -20.63
N TYR A 102 5.29 6.20 -19.36
CA TYR A 102 4.46 5.20 -18.74
C TYR A 102 3.57 5.83 -17.69
N ILE A 103 2.41 5.26 -17.51
CA ILE A 103 1.52 5.59 -16.39
C ILE A 103 1.27 4.32 -15.60
N GLU A 104 1.10 4.48 -14.30
CA GLU A 104 0.71 3.38 -13.44
C GLU A 104 -0.60 2.72 -13.90
N GLN A 105 -0.79 1.48 -13.46
CA GLN A 105 -1.88 0.61 -13.91
C GLN A 105 -3.27 1.26 -13.80
N ASP A 106 -3.96 1.44 -14.94
CA ASP A 106 -5.39 1.74 -14.97
C ASP A 106 -6.05 1.23 -16.26
N LYS A 107 -7.26 0.67 -16.10
CA LYS A 107 -8.09 0.16 -17.22
C LYS A 107 -8.52 1.27 -18.20
N ARG A 108 -8.42 2.54 -17.79
CA ARG A 108 -8.86 3.69 -18.57
C ARG A 108 -7.73 4.38 -19.35
N ILE A 109 -6.55 3.77 -19.43
CA ILE A 109 -5.42 4.38 -20.14
C ILE A 109 -5.75 4.66 -21.62
N GLY A 110 -6.47 3.78 -22.29
CA GLY A 110 -6.92 4.00 -23.67
C GLY A 110 -7.81 5.24 -23.79
N LEU A 111 -8.75 5.43 -22.87
CA LEU A 111 -9.59 6.62 -22.80
C LEU A 111 -8.77 7.87 -22.47
N PHE A 112 -7.83 7.77 -21.53
CA PHE A 112 -6.91 8.86 -21.20
C PHE A 112 -6.12 9.31 -22.45
N ASN A 113 -5.52 8.38 -23.17
CA ASN A 113 -4.78 8.67 -24.40
C ASN A 113 -5.68 9.30 -25.48
N ALA A 114 -6.90 8.76 -25.65
CA ALA A 114 -7.86 9.29 -26.64
C ALA A 114 -8.28 10.73 -26.32
N ILE A 115 -8.57 11.06 -25.05
CA ILE A 115 -8.98 12.42 -24.65
C ILE A 115 -7.82 13.41 -24.71
N THR A 116 -6.63 12.99 -24.30
CA THR A 116 -5.47 13.90 -24.23
C THR A 116 -4.74 14.03 -25.55
N GLY A 117 -4.86 13.04 -26.43
CA GLY A 117 -4.02 12.91 -27.63
C GLY A 117 -2.55 12.62 -27.29
N LEU A 118 -2.29 12.02 -26.12
CA LEU A 118 -0.97 11.55 -25.68
C LEU A 118 -0.86 10.04 -25.90
N SER A 119 0.37 9.54 -25.88
CA SER A 119 0.67 8.11 -26.08
C SER A 119 1.39 7.55 -24.85
N PHE A 120 0.65 7.38 -23.76
CA PHE A 120 1.17 6.70 -22.59
C PHE A 120 1.09 5.19 -22.74
N ASN A 121 2.13 4.50 -22.33
CA ASN A 121 2.09 3.08 -22.10
C ASN A 121 1.69 2.79 -20.64
N SER A 122 0.97 1.71 -20.41
CA SER A 122 0.59 1.31 -19.07
C SER A 122 1.50 0.20 -18.56
N ILE A 123 1.84 0.28 -17.26
CA ILE A 123 2.53 -0.80 -16.56
C ILE A 123 1.48 -1.83 -16.13
N ILE A 124 0.67 -2.31 -17.08
CA ILE A 124 -0.42 -3.24 -16.73
C ILE A 124 -0.02 -4.67 -16.97
N SER A 125 -0.40 -5.50 -15.99
CA SER A 125 -0.66 -6.89 -16.20
C SER A 125 -2.00 -7.26 -15.56
N THR A 126 -2.56 -8.39 -15.93
CA THR A 126 -3.73 -9.00 -15.28
C THR A 126 -3.38 -9.61 -13.93
N GLU A 127 -2.10 -9.62 -13.59
CA GLU A 127 -1.53 -10.20 -12.37
C GLU A 127 -1.65 -9.24 -11.17
N PRO A 128 -1.41 -9.74 -9.95
CA PRO A 128 -1.28 -8.90 -8.77
C PRO A 128 -0.26 -7.78 -8.99
N VAL A 129 -0.53 -6.62 -8.40
CA VAL A 129 0.22 -5.37 -8.70
C VAL A 129 1.71 -5.48 -8.39
N TYR A 130 2.08 -6.12 -7.29
CA TYR A 130 3.49 -6.34 -6.95
C TYR A 130 4.23 -7.19 -7.98
N ILE A 131 3.58 -8.24 -8.51
CA ILE A 131 4.15 -9.11 -9.56
C ILE A 131 4.30 -8.32 -10.86
N SER A 132 3.28 -7.55 -11.24
CA SER A 132 3.30 -6.71 -12.45
C SER A 132 4.47 -5.74 -12.44
N TYR A 133 4.67 -5.03 -11.33
CA TYR A 133 5.78 -4.09 -11.21
C TYR A 133 7.14 -4.79 -11.13
N ALA A 134 7.22 -5.92 -10.44
CA ALA A 134 8.45 -6.71 -10.41
C ALA A 134 8.86 -7.18 -11.82
N LYS A 135 7.91 -7.65 -12.61
CA LYS A 135 8.17 -8.03 -14.01
C LYS A 135 8.56 -6.84 -14.87
N PHE A 136 7.86 -5.72 -14.74
CA PHE A 136 8.15 -4.50 -15.51
C PHE A 136 9.55 -3.97 -15.24
N PHE A 137 9.97 -3.95 -13.99
CA PHE A 137 11.30 -3.47 -13.59
C PHE A 137 12.38 -4.53 -13.62
N ASP A 138 12.09 -5.73 -14.10
CA ASP A 138 13.00 -6.88 -14.07
C ASP A 138 13.59 -7.15 -12.67
N ASN A 139 12.75 -7.07 -11.66
CA ASN A 139 13.15 -7.22 -10.28
C ASN A 139 13.29 -8.70 -9.91
N GLN A 140 14.52 -9.18 -9.89
CA GLN A 140 14.85 -10.58 -9.62
C GLN A 140 14.60 -10.98 -8.16
N ASP A 141 14.68 -10.04 -7.21
CA ASP A 141 14.49 -10.34 -5.79
C ASP A 141 13.01 -10.61 -5.49
N ILE A 142 12.10 -9.78 -5.97
CA ILE A 142 10.67 -10.06 -5.85
C ILE A 142 10.28 -11.34 -6.61
N LYS A 143 10.86 -11.56 -7.80
CA LYS A 143 10.63 -12.81 -8.56
C LYS A 143 11.09 -14.04 -7.77
N LYS A 144 12.26 -13.98 -7.11
CA LYS A 144 12.79 -15.07 -6.27
C LYS A 144 11.94 -15.27 -5.01
N GLU A 145 11.49 -14.22 -4.36
CA GLU A 145 10.57 -14.32 -3.23
C GLU A 145 9.29 -15.06 -3.64
N ILE A 146 8.70 -14.70 -4.76
CA ILE A 146 7.48 -15.32 -5.28
C ILE A 146 7.73 -16.78 -5.72
N SER A 147 8.82 -17.07 -6.45
CA SER A 147 9.13 -18.42 -6.95
C SER A 147 9.52 -19.42 -5.86
N LYS A 148 10.05 -18.96 -4.73
CA LYS A 148 10.30 -19.83 -3.56
C LYS A 148 9.02 -20.38 -2.97
N GLU A 149 7.88 -19.75 -3.20
CA GLU A 149 6.58 -20.21 -2.72
C GLU A 149 5.92 -21.23 -3.63
N GLU A 150 6.00 -21.03 -4.94
CA GLU A 150 5.49 -22.04 -5.86
C GLU A 150 6.12 -23.40 -5.55
N ASN A 151 7.42 -23.40 -5.19
CA ASN A 151 8.14 -24.61 -4.81
C ASN A 151 7.87 -25.09 -3.36
N LYS A 152 7.40 -24.21 -2.43
CA LYS A 152 7.05 -24.61 -1.06
C LYS A 152 5.64 -25.20 -0.96
N LEU A 153 4.71 -24.78 -1.79
CA LEU A 153 3.37 -25.35 -1.85
C LEU A 153 3.38 -26.84 -2.22
N ASP A 154 4.35 -27.26 -3.02
CA ASP A 154 4.55 -28.69 -3.34
C ASP A 154 5.22 -29.47 -2.20
N ASN A 155 5.91 -28.82 -1.25
CA ASN A 155 6.69 -29.45 -0.17
C ASN A 155 6.08 -29.32 1.24
N ILE A 156 4.90 -28.68 1.43
CA ILE A 156 4.26 -28.50 2.76
C ILE A 156 3.58 -29.80 3.28
N LYS A 157 3.85 -30.95 2.70
CA LYS A 157 3.38 -32.23 3.28
C LYS A 157 4.31 -32.80 4.36
N GLU A 158 5.50 -32.30 4.53
CA GLU A 158 6.43 -32.80 5.57
C GLU A 158 7.28 -31.65 6.12
N ASN A 159 7.04 -31.28 7.33
CA ASN A 159 7.92 -30.79 8.40
C ASN A 159 7.33 -29.62 9.19
N LYS A 160 6.50 -29.99 10.18
CA LYS A 160 6.34 -29.21 11.40
C LYS A 160 7.49 -29.59 12.33
N GLU A 161 8.48 -28.73 12.48
CA GLU A 161 9.28 -28.69 13.71
C GLU A 161 10.16 -27.45 13.79
N ASN A 162 9.94 -26.70 14.89
CA ASN A 162 10.92 -25.91 15.64
C ASN A 162 11.64 -24.72 14.99
N GLU A 163 11.04 -23.55 15.09
CA GLU A 163 11.78 -22.33 15.37
C GLU A 163 11.48 -21.83 16.78
N THR A 164 12.39 -22.15 17.69
CA THR A 164 12.45 -21.60 19.05
C THR A 164 12.80 -20.12 18.97
N LEU A 165 11.83 -19.24 19.15
CA LEU A 165 12.03 -17.82 19.34
C LEU A 165 12.76 -17.59 20.66
N ASN A 166 13.96 -17.03 20.58
CA ASN A 166 14.74 -16.55 21.72
C ASN A 166 13.92 -15.54 22.56
N ASN A 167 13.51 -15.99 23.70
CA ASN A 167 12.93 -15.18 24.77
C ASN A 167 14.02 -14.30 25.40
N ASN A 168 14.04 -13.01 25.03
CA ASN A 168 14.58 -11.97 25.91
C ASN A 168 14.15 -10.57 25.43
N LYS A 169 13.10 -10.04 25.98
CA LYS A 169 12.83 -8.69 26.51
C LYS A 169 11.33 -8.52 26.67
N LEU A 170 10.91 -8.20 27.90
CA LEU A 170 9.58 -7.67 28.21
C LEU A 170 9.39 -6.29 27.56
N ASN A 171 9.26 -6.23 26.24
CA ASN A 171 8.65 -5.11 25.56
C ASN A 171 7.19 -5.45 25.34
N SER A 172 6.30 -4.55 25.68
CA SER A 172 4.86 -4.73 25.45
C SER A 172 4.64 -5.17 24.01
N LYS A 173 4.17 -6.42 23.82
CA LYS A 173 3.88 -7.00 22.49
C LYS A 173 2.73 -6.22 21.86
N LYS A 174 3.07 -5.16 21.13
CA LYS A 174 2.14 -4.18 20.59
C LYS A 174 1.75 -4.54 19.17
N ILE A 175 0.47 -4.77 18.95
CA ILE A 175 -0.13 -4.90 17.62
C ILE A 175 -0.88 -3.62 17.30
N LEU A 176 -0.66 -3.08 16.11
CA LEU A 176 -1.32 -1.87 15.64
C LEU A 176 -2.31 -2.20 14.52
N LEU A 177 -3.60 -1.92 14.73
CA LEU A 177 -4.68 -2.15 13.79
C LEU A 177 -5.06 -0.87 13.05
N PHE A 178 -5.09 -0.94 11.72
CA PHE A 178 -5.62 0.10 10.83
C PHE A 178 -6.95 -0.37 10.21
N PRO A 179 -8.10 -0.05 10.81
CA PRO A 179 -9.39 -0.58 10.35
C PRO A 179 -9.93 0.14 9.12
N ASP A 180 -9.54 1.40 8.90
CA ASP A 180 -10.13 2.27 7.91
C ASP A 180 -9.35 2.30 6.61
N THR A 181 -10.10 2.44 5.52
CA THR A 181 -9.56 2.64 4.18
C THR A 181 -10.29 3.77 3.49
N ARG A 182 -9.73 4.28 2.39
CA ARG A 182 -10.43 5.24 1.53
C ARG A 182 -11.74 4.68 0.94
N GLN A 183 -11.84 3.37 0.79
CA GLN A 183 -13.04 2.70 0.27
C GLN A 183 -13.79 2.05 1.41
N ALA A 184 -14.88 2.65 1.87
CA ALA A 184 -15.66 2.17 3.02
C ALA A 184 -16.01 0.67 2.99
N LYS A 185 -16.20 0.09 1.78
CA LYS A 185 -16.44 -1.35 1.61
C LYS A 185 -15.27 -2.25 2.01
N LYS A 186 -14.07 -1.69 2.19
CA LYS A 186 -12.88 -2.40 2.67
C LYS A 186 -12.64 -2.17 4.17
N ASN A 187 -13.39 -1.31 4.83
CA ASN A 187 -13.19 -1.06 6.26
C ASN A 187 -13.48 -2.32 7.06
N ILE A 188 -12.65 -2.56 8.05
CA ILE A 188 -12.84 -3.69 8.97
C ILE A 188 -14.07 -3.41 9.83
N PRO A 189 -15.08 -4.31 9.86
CA PRO A 189 -16.29 -4.12 10.64
C PRO A 189 -16.00 -4.01 12.14
N SER A 190 -16.73 -3.15 12.86
CA SER A 190 -16.58 -2.98 14.31
C SER A 190 -16.78 -4.29 15.08
N SER A 191 -17.71 -5.15 14.64
CA SER A 191 -17.91 -6.47 15.21
C SER A 191 -16.68 -7.38 15.09
N LEU A 192 -15.93 -7.26 14.00
CA LEU A 192 -14.68 -8.00 13.84
C LEU A 192 -13.58 -7.38 14.71
N ILE A 193 -13.51 -6.06 14.81
CA ILE A 193 -12.54 -5.38 15.69
C ILE A 193 -12.68 -5.89 17.12
N SER A 194 -13.91 -5.98 17.67
CA SER A 194 -14.15 -6.48 19.02
C SER A 194 -13.74 -7.95 19.21
N LYS A 195 -13.88 -8.80 18.17
CA LYS A 195 -13.37 -10.17 18.21
C LYS A 195 -11.84 -10.19 18.24
N LEU A 196 -11.19 -9.38 17.38
CA LEU A 196 -9.72 -9.26 17.32
C LEU A 196 -9.15 -8.78 18.67
N GLU A 197 -9.78 -7.83 19.33
CA GLU A 197 -9.40 -7.35 20.66
C GLU A 197 -9.31 -8.50 21.66
N ASN A 198 -10.34 -9.32 21.73
CA ASN A 198 -10.39 -10.44 22.64
C ASN A 198 -9.37 -11.54 22.32
N GLU A 199 -9.23 -11.91 21.05
CA GLU A 199 -8.29 -12.94 20.61
C GLU A 199 -6.83 -12.53 20.83
N ILE A 200 -6.49 -11.27 20.53
CA ILE A 200 -5.16 -10.71 20.67
C ILE A 200 -4.78 -10.59 22.16
N ALA A 201 -5.72 -10.11 22.99
CA ALA A 201 -5.53 -10.02 24.43
C ALA A 201 -5.34 -11.41 25.08
N ALA A 202 -6.10 -12.42 24.64
CA ALA A 202 -5.96 -13.80 25.12
C ALA A 202 -4.57 -14.39 24.84
N LYS A 203 -3.86 -13.88 23.84
CA LYS A 203 -2.48 -14.27 23.48
C LYS A 203 -1.42 -13.40 24.17
N GLY A 204 -1.81 -12.50 25.06
CA GLY A 204 -0.90 -11.63 25.82
C GLY A 204 -0.34 -10.43 25.04
N TYR A 205 -0.99 -10.05 23.94
CA TYR A 205 -0.65 -8.86 23.17
C TYR A 205 -1.57 -7.68 23.54
N THR A 206 -1.06 -6.47 23.32
CA THR A 206 -1.84 -5.23 23.41
C THR A 206 -2.24 -4.77 22.01
N LEU A 207 -3.54 -4.59 21.76
CA LEU A 207 -4.06 -4.03 20.53
C LEU A 207 -4.21 -2.51 20.68
N GLU A 208 -3.58 -1.74 19.78
CA GLU A 208 -3.87 -0.32 19.58
C GLU A 208 -4.57 -0.15 18.23
N ILE A 209 -5.59 0.73 18.17
CA ILE A 209 -6.34 0.99 16.95
C ILE A 209 -5.99 2.39 16.44
N ALA A 210 -5.49 2.49 15.21
CA ALA A 210 -5.05 3.74 14.61
C ALA A 210 -6.08 4.27 13.61
N TYR A 211 -6.52 5.51 13.83
CA TYR A 211 -7.45 6.23 12.99
C TYR A 211 -6.81 7.45 12.34
N PHE A 212 -7.25 7.78 11.12
CA PHE A 212 -6.82 9.00 10.44
C PHE A 212 -7.68 10.20 10.86
N LYS A 213 -7.04 11.23 11.40
CA LYS A 213 -7.61 12.51 11.88
C LYS A 213 -8.51 12.41 13.10
N GLU A 214 -9.46 11.49 13.13
CA GLU A 214 -10.44 11.38 14.22
C GLU A 214 -10.72 9.91 14.52
N ALA A 215 -10.78 9.57 15.79
CA ALA A 215 -11.32 8.28 16.20
C ALA A 215 -12.86 8.36 16.13
N PRO A 216 -13.55 7.27 15.75
CA PRO A 216 -15.00 7.24 15.79
C PRO A 216 -15.45 7.54 17.24
N ILE A 217 -16.47 8.39 17.37
CA ILE A 217 -17.08 8.66 18.67
C ILE A 217 -17.61 7.33 19.18
N SER A 218 -16.92 6.76 20.17
CA SER A 218 -17.37 5.55 20.78
C SER A 218 -18.68 5.86 21.52
N THR A 219 -19.78 5.34 21.02
CA THR A 219 -21.00 5.19 21.81
C THR A 219 -20.76 4.07 22.85
N THR A 220 -19.74 4.24 23.66
CA THR A 220 -19.44 3.32 24.75
C THR A 220 -20.48 3.58 25.84
N SER A 221 -21.44 2.68 25.90
CA SER A 221 -22.02 2.32 27.18
C SER A 221 -20.88 2.07 28.17
N ASN A 222 -20.89 2.75 29.30
CA ASN A 222 -19.87 2.82 30.35
C ASN A 222 -19.49 1.48 31.04
N ASN A 223 -19.56 0.34 30.35
CA ASN A 223 -19.42 -0.98 30.94
C ASN A 223 -18.41 -1.93 30.30
N SER A 224 -17.48 -1.43 29.48
CA SER A 224 -16.43 -2.33 28.97
C SER A 224 -15.06 -1.94 29.51
N SER A 225 -14.47 -2.84 30.27
CA SER A 225 -13.07 -2.88 30.70
C SER A 225 -12.10 -3.10 29.51
N SER A 226 -12.45 -2.64 28.32
CA SER A 226 -11.62 -2.76 27.11
C SER A 226 -10.36 -1.91 27.30
N LYS A 227 -9.22 -2.59 27.44
CA LYS A 227 -7.88 -2.00 27.54
C LYS A 227 -7.35 -1.50 26.19
N THR A 228 -8.18 -1.46 25.16
CA THR A 228 -7.76 -1.11 23.81
C THR A 228 -7.58 0.39 23.69
N LYS A 229 -6.36 0.80 23.42
CA LYS A 229 -5.99 2.20 23.21
C LYS A 229 -6.28 2.59 21.77
N GLN A 230 -6.98 3.71 21.60
CA GLN A 230 -7.13 4.36 20.29
C GLN A 230 -6.05 5.42 20.11
N VAL A 231 -5.42 5.44 18.95
CA VAL A 231 -4.42 6.43 18.55
C VAL A 231 -4.85 7.12 17.26
N VAL A 232 -4.52 8.39 17.14
CA VAL A 232 -4.89 9.20 15.99
C VAL A 232 -3.63 9.70 15.29
N TYR A 233 -3.58 9.59 13.98
CA TYR A 233 -2.54 10.20 13.16
C TYR A 233 -3.14 11.17 12.16
N SER A 234 -2.47 12.30 11.94
CA SER A 234 -2.92 13.35 11.02
C SER A 234 -1.94 13.63 9.88
N ASN A 235 -0.76 13.03 9.94
CA ASN A 235 0.30 13.20 8.96
C ASN A 235 1.11 11.91 8.77
N PHE A 236 1.94 11.88 7.71
CA PHE A 236 2.71 10.69 7.36
C PHE A 236 3.85 10.39 8.33
N LYS A 237 4.46 11.42 8.94
CA LYS A 237 5.48 11.24 9.95
C LYS A 237 4.98 10.39 11.12
N THR A 238 3.84 10.77 11.69
CA THR A 238 3.23 10.04 12.82
C THR A 238 2.78 8.64 12.38
N LEU A 239 2.23 8.49 11.17
CA LEU A 239 1.86 7.18 10.63
C LEU A 239 3.06 6.24 10.52
N ILE A 240 4.16 6.73 9.93
CA ILE A 240 5.40 5.96 9.76
C ILE A 240 5.99 5.58 11.13
N GLN A 241 6.01 6.53 12.06
CA GLN A 241 6.49 6.29 13.43
C GLN A 241 5.68 5.19 14.12
N TYR A 242 4.35 5.25 14.08
CA TYR A 242 3.50 4.21 14.68
C TYR A 242 3.73 2.82 14.05
N ILE A 243 3.93 2.77 12.73
CA ILE A 243 4.26 1.52 12.04
C ILE A 243 5.62 0.99 12.51
N GLN A 244 6.62 1.86 12.66
CA GLN A 244 7.96 1.46 13.11
C GLN A 244 7.97 0.95 14.56
N GLU A 245 7.15 1.51 15.44
CA GLU A 245 7.08 1.14 16.87
C GLU A 245 6.32 -0.16 17.12
N ALA A 246 5.41 -0.56 16.22
CA ALA A 246 4.63 -1.77 16.40
C ALA A 246 5.44 -3.04 16.06
N GLU A 247 5.14 -4.15 16.74
CA GLU A 247 5.69 -5.47 16.41
C GLU A 247 5.00 -6.10 15.21
N LEU A 248 3.68 -5.90 15.11
CA LEU A 248 2.85 -6.39 14.02
C LEU A 248 1.88 -5.30 13.60
N ILE A 249 1.72 -5.14 12.30
CA ILE A 249 0.70 -4.30 11.68
C ILE A 249 -0.45 -5.18 11.21
N LEU A 250 -1.65 -4.86 11.64
CA LEU A 250 -2.88 -5.52 11.22
C LEU A 250 -3.75 -4.50 10.48
N GLY A 251 -4.33 -4.83 9.36
CA GLY A 251 -5.16 -3.87 8.66
C GLY A 251 -5.82 -4.38 7.39
N ALA A 252 -6.74 -3.59 6.88
CA ALA A 252 -7.30 -3.80 5.56
C ALA A 252 -6.29 -3.43 4.46
N ASP A 253 -6.53 -3.88 3.24
CA ASP A 253 -5.74 -3.52 2.06
C ASP A 253 -5.74 -2.00 1.81
N SER A 254 -4.74 -1.32 2.34
CA SER A 254 -4.62 0.14 2.36
C SER A 254 -3.17 0.59 2.56
N LEU A 255 -2.92 1.92 2.49
CA LEU A 255 -1.59 2.52 2.63
C LEU A 255 -0.76 1.99 3.82
N PRO A 256 -1.29 1.85 5.06
CA PRO A 256 -0.48 1.38 6.17
C PRO A 256 0.15 -0.01 5.96
N ILE A 257 -0.55 -0.92 5.30
CA ILE A 257 -0.04 -2.25 4.97
C ILE A 257 1.11 -2.18 3.97
N HIS A 258 0.99 -1.36 2.93
CA HIS A 258 2.06 -1.17 1.95
C HIS A 258 3.28 -0.48 2.56
N LEU A 259 3.06 0.47 3.48
CA LEU A 259 4.14 1.08 4.27
C LEU A 259 4.81 0.05 5.20
N ALA A 260 4.04 -0.80 5.86
CA ALA A 260 4.60 -1.86 6.71
C ALA A 260 5.51 -2.78 5.89
N TYR A 261 5.09 -3.17 4.69
CA TYR A 261 5.92 -3.97 3.79
C TYR A 261 7.19 -3.22 3.37
N LEU A 262 7.09 -1.97 2.94
CA LEU A 262 8.23 -1.13 2.56
C LEU A 262 9.24 -0.97 3.72
N LEU A 263 8.73 -0.80 4.95
CA LEU A 263 9.51 -0.65 6.17
C LEU A 263 9.97 -1.98 6.78
N LYS A 264 9.74 -3.10 6.08
CA LYS A 264 10.08 -4.46 6.51
C LYS A 264 9.48 -4.86 7.87
N LYS A 265 8.28 -4.35 8.17
CA LYS A 265 7.54 -4.70 9.39
C LYS A 265 6.64 -5.90 9.14
N PRO A 266 6.57 -6.85 10.09
CA PRO A 266 5.57 -7.92 10.06
C PRO A 266 4.16 -7.33 9.92
N HIS A 267 3.34 -7.90 9.05
CA HIS A 267 1.98 -7.42 8.86
C HIS A 267 1.02 -8.55 8.45
N TYR A 268 -0.26 -8.32 8.69
CA TYR A 268 -1.35 -9.22 8.33
C TYR A 268 -2.45 -8.43 7.63
N ILE A 269 -2.95 -8.94 6.51
CA ILE A 269 -3.95 -8.25 5.69
C ILE A 269 -5.31 -8.91 5.85
N LEU A 270 -6.33 -8.12 6.16
CA LEU A 270 -7.72 -8.54 6.19
C LEU A 270 -8.48 -8.00 4.98
N TYR A 271 -9.12 -8.88 4.24
CA TYR A 271 -9.92 -8.56 3.08
C TYR A 271 -11.42 -8.74 3.36
N PRO A 272 -12.28 -7.92 2.73
CA PRO A 272 -13.71 -8.26 2.65
C PRO A 272 -13.90 -9.62 1.96
N ASN A 273 -14.92 -10.37 2.34
CA ASN A 273 -15.23 -11.65 1.71
C ASN A 273 -15.44 -11.50 0.22
N GLY A 274 -14.84 -12.40 -0.57
CA GLY A 274 -14.92 -12.39 -2.04
C GLY A 274 -14.21 -11.19 -2.70
N TYR A 275 -13.46 -10.38 -1.95
CA TYR A 275 -12.71 -9.27 -2.53
C TYR A 275 -11.43 -9.75 -3.24
N PRO A 276 -11.12 -9.25 -4.45
CA PRO A 276 -9.91 -9.66 -5.17
C PRO A 276 -8.65 -9.18 -4.45
N GLN A 277 -7.70 -10.10 -4.25
CA GLN A 277 -6.45 -9.87 -3.51
C GLN A 277 -5.34 -9.28 -4.40
N LEU A 278 -5.68 -8.32 -5.26
CA LEU A 278 -4.76 -7.76 -6.28
C LEU A 278 -3.57 -7.00 -5.69
N PHE A 279 -3.69 -6.50 -4.47
CA PHE A 279 -2.67 -5.71 -3.78
C PHE A 279 -2.03 -6.46 -2.61
N MET A 280 -2.11 -7.79 -2.61
CA MET A 280 -1.44 -8.60 -1.58
C MET A 280 0.06 -8.38 -1.64
N THR A 281 0.66 -8.13 -0.49
CA THR A 281 2.12 -7.98 -0.40
C THR A 281 2.78 -9.35 -0.53
N PRO A 282 3.97 -9.44 -1.14
CA PRO A 282 4.74 -10.69 -1.16
C PRO A 282 4.97 -11.27 0.24
N TYR A 283 5.27 -10.44 1.24
CA TYR A 283 5.43 -10.90 2.63
C TYR A 283 4.16 -11.60 3.16
N ALA A 284 2.99 -11.01 2.97
CA ALA A 284 1.74 -11.59 3.47
C ALA A 284 1.41 -12.91 2.77
N GLN A 285 1.66 -12.96 1.49
CA GLN A 285 1.51 -14.16 0.70
C GLN A 285 2.43 -15.28 1.18
N ILE A 286 3.76 -15.04 1.27
CA ILE A 286 4.81 -16.00 1.66
C ILE A 286 4.59 -16.55 3.06
N ASN A 287 4.17 -15.72 3.98
CA ASN A 287 4.04 -16.10 5.37
C ASN A 287 2.61 -16.49 5.76
N ASN A 288 1.70 -16.65 4.80
CA ASN A 288 0.27 -16.88 5.05
C ASN A 288 -0.33 -15.86 6.05
N ARG A 289 0.06 -14.58 5.89
CA ARG A 289 -0.34 -13.46 6.76
C ARG A 289 -1.49 -12.67 6.16
N PHE A 290 -2.54 -13.36 5.77
CA PHE A 290 -3.75 -12.73 5.26
C PHE A 290 -4.98 -13.58 5.59
N GLY A 291 -6.15 -12.96 5.52
CA GLY A 291 -7.43 -13.61 5.73
C GLY A 291 -8.57 -12.75 5.19
N THR A 292 -9.77 -13.27 5.33
CA THR A 292 -10.99 -12.51 5.07
C THR A 292 -11.66 -12.14 6.39
N PHE A 293 -12.67 -11.27 6.35
CA PHE A 293 -13.39 -10.87 7.55
C PHE A 293 -14.08 -12.04 8.27
N ASP A 294 -14.42 -13.11 7.56
CA ASP A 294 -15.04 -14.32 8.14
C ASP A 294 -14.01 -15.43 8.43
N HIS A 295 -12.88 -15.44 7.70
CA HIS A 295 -11.88 -16.50 7.80
C HIS A 295 -10.48 -15.90 7.94
N TYR A 296 -9.95 -15.91 9.15
CA TYR A 296 -8.59 -15.44 9.46
C TYR A 296 -7.94 -16.35 10.50
N ASN A 297 -6.63 -16.31 10.58
CA ASN A 297 -5.89 -17.16 11.51
C ASN A 297 -4.70 -16.39 12.11
N PHE A 298 -4.65 -16.33 13.43
CA PHE A 298 -3.55 -15.74 14.19
C PHE A 298 -2.77 -16.78 15.02
N SER A 299 -2.69 -18.02 14.56
CA SER A 299 -1.91 -19.08 15.24
C SER A 299 -0.42 -18.73 15.37
N PHE A 300 0.05 -17.76 14.62
CA PHE A 300 1.41 -17.27 14.62
C PHE A 300 1.75 -16.25 15.72
N LEU A 301 0.76 -15.73 16.45
CA LEU A 301 0.93 -14.85 17.61
C LEU A 301 1.29 -15.66 18.88
#